data_ad6d3dd2232e8ee28c5d04650d8057d6
#
_entry.id   ad6d3dd2232e8ee28c5d04650d8057d6
#
_cell.length_a   1.000
_cell.length_b   1.000
_cell.length_c   1.000
_cell.angle_alpha   90.00
_cell.angle_beta   90.00
_cell.angle_gamma   90.00
#
_symmetry.space_group_name_H-M   'P 1'
#
loop_
_entity.id
_entity.type
_entity.pdbx_description
1 polymer ?
#
loop_
_entity_poly.entity_id
_entity_poly.type
_entity_poly.pdbx_seq_one_letter_code
_entity_poly.pdbx_strand_id
1 'polypeptide(L)'
;MRQLFVFIALSFTISFALLFSAKLIADSSLKLEAKSNGSIQKFQNKKALEESQAAIGNQLSNFRLTDASGRGLKLHDLLGKPLVLSLIYTSCYQTCPVTTRYLASVVEKARKALGHDKFSVAILGFDSQADSPQAMKYFAKKHGIENANWHLLSADSKTIKALTKELGFLFFTSPSGFDHMVQASIIDAKGVIYRQVYGEIFNTPLLVEPLKELILGRPQPNQTLLSDLINKVRFFCTNYDPASDSYHFDYSLFIGMFIGGIIVVLIIIFLWKEYRRSKA
;
A
#
# COMPACT_ATOMS: atom_id res chain seq x y z
N MET A 1 -39.20 -20.60 -54.88
CA MET A 1 -38.93 -19.81 -53.63
C MET A 1 -38.43 -20.64 -52.43
N ARG A 2 -39.01 -21.80 -52.15
CA ARG A 2 -38.63 -22.64 -50.99
C ARG A 2 -37.19 -23.19 -51.04
N GLN A 3 -36.68 -23.55 -52.25
CA GLN A 3 -35.30 -24.06 -52.40
C GLN A 3 -34.23 -22.99 -52.26
N LEU A 4 -34.50 -21.72 -52.63
CA LEU A 4 -33.56 -20.62 -52.52
C LEU A 4 -33.29 -20.24 -51.04
N PHE A 5 -34.32 -20.30 -50.17
CA PHE A 5 -34.19 -20.08 -48.76
C PHE A 5 -33.35 -21.12 -48.01
N VAL A 6 -33.41 -22.38 -48.44
CA VAL A 6 -32.60 -23.47 -47.84
C VAL A 6 -31.11 -23.29 -48.16
N PHE A 7 -30.76 -22.88 -49.38
CA PHE A 7 -29.37 -22.64 -49.76
C PHE A 7 -28.76 -21.42 -49.05
N ILE A 8 -29.55 -20.35 -48.87
CA ILE A 8 -29.08 -19.15 -48.12
C ILE A 8 -28.89 -19.46 -46.63
N ALA A 9 -29.81 -20.25 -46.03
CA ALA A 9 -29.69 -20.65 -44.62
C ALA A 9 -28.48 -21.58 -44.41
N LEU A 10 -28.21 -22.51 -45.34
CA LEU A 10 -27.08 -23.44 -45.23
C LEU A 10 -25.73 -22.74 -45.41
N SER A 11 -25.64 -21.75 -46.31
CA SER A 11 -24.40 -20.97 -46.51
C SER A 11 -24.09 -20.07 -45.31
N PHE A 12 -25.11 -19.54 -44.61
CA PHE A 12 -24.93 -18.70 -43.45
C PHE A 12 -24.46 -19.51 -42.22
N THR A 13 -24.96 -20.73 -42.03
CA THR A 13 -24.53 -21.61 -40.93
C THR A 13 -23.11 -22.13 -41.12
N ILE A 14 -22.67 -22.44 -42.34
CA ILE A 14 -21.29 -22.87 -42.61
C ILE A 14 -20.31 -21.71 -42.44
N SER A 15 -20.65 -20.49 -42.87
CA SER A 15 -19.81 -19.30 -42.69
C SER A 15 -19.66 -18.93 -41.22
N PHE A 16 -20.74 -19.06 -40.41
CA PHE A 16 -20.71 -18.78 -38.97
C PHE A 16 -19.88 -19.82 -38.19
N ALA A 17 -19.96 -21.11 -38.58
CA ALA A 17 -19.18 -22.20 -37.99
C ALA A 17 -17.66 -22.02 -38.23
N LEU A 18 -17.27 -21.60 -39.47
CA LEU A 18 -15.87 -21.35 -39.82
C LEU A 18 -15.28 -20.15 -39.06
N LEU A 19 -16.04 -19.07 -38.85
CA LEU A 19 -15.60 -17.90 -38.07
C LEU A 19 -15.47 -18.23 -36.60
N PHE A 20 -16.34 -19.10 -36.07
CA PHE A 20 -16.28 -19.52 -34.66
C PHE A 20 -15.08 -20.44 -34.38
N SER A 21 -14.77 -21.35 -35.34
CA SER A 21 -13.61 -22.25 -35.26
C SER A 21 -12.28 -21.50 -35.35
N ALA A 22 -12.18 -20.46 -36.20
CA ALA A 22 -10.99 -19.63 -36.32
C ALA A 22 -10.72 -18.83 -35.05
N LYS A 23 -11.76 -18.33 -34.35
CA LYS A 23 -11.65 -17.64 -33.09
C LYS A 23 -11.16 -18.55 -31.95
N LEU A 24 -11.62 -19.79 -31.90
CA LEU A 24 -11.20 -20.77 -30.89
C LEU A 24 -9.73 -21.19 -31.07
N ILE A 25 -9.23 -21.28 -32.29
CA ILE A 25 -7.83 -21.64 -32.59
C ILE A 25 -6.90 -20.44 -32.25
N ALA A 26 -7.32 -19.20 -32.55
CA ALA A 26 -6.55 -17.99 -32.22
C ALA A 26 -6.46 -17.77 -30.71
N ASP A 27 -7.54 -18.03 -29.97
CA ASP A 27 -7.56 -17.85 -28.49
C ASP A 27 -6.76 -18.96 -27.78
N SER A 28 -6.69 -20.16 -28.33
CA SER A 28 -5.87 -21.25 -27.78
C SER A 28 -4.36 -21.06 -28.04
N SER A 29 -3.96 -20.54 -29.23
CA SER A 29 -2.55 -20.23 -29.50
C SER A 29 -2.04 -19.04 -28.69
N LEU A 30 -2.83 -17.98 -28.53
CA LEU A 30 -2.50 -16.86 -27.64
C LEU A 30 -2.38 -17.28 -26.17
N LYS A 31 -3.22 -18.19 -25.69
CA LYS A 31 -3.11 -18.74 -24.32
C LYS A 31 -1.90 -19.65 -24.14
N LEU A 32 -1.45 -20.36 -25.16
CA LEU A 32 -0.27 -21.22 -25.11
C LEU A 32 1.02 -20.40 -25.11
N GLU A 33 1.13 -19.34 -25.91
CA GLU A 33 2.31 -18.45 -25.89
C GLU A 33 2.37 -17.61 -24.61
N ALA A 34 1.24 -17.09 -24.12
CA ALA A 34 1.17 -16.40 -22.84
C ALA A 34 1.53 -17.32 -21.66
N LYS A 35 1.23 -18.63 -21.76
CA LYS A 35 1.57 -19.62 -20.74
C LYS A 35 3.05 -20.00 -20.76
N SER A 36 3.73 -19.97 -21.92
CA SER A 36 5.15 -20.30 -22.06
C SER A 36 6.07 -19.19 -21.56
N ASN A 37 5.82 -17.93 -21.96
CA ASN A 37 6.63 -16.78 -21.49
C ASN A 37 6.29 -16.31 -20.06
N GLY A 38 5.07 -16.56 -19.61
CA GLY A 38 4.65 -16.24 -18.24
C GLY A 38 5.14 -17.22 -17.17
N SER A 39 5.59 -18.43 -17.54
CA SER A 39 5.91 -19.45 -16.54
C SER A 39 7.27 -19.26 -15.86
N ILE A 40 8.30 -18.77 -16.55
CA ILE A 40 9.65 -18.58 -15.97
C ILE A 40 9.67 -17.31 -15.12
N GLN A 41 9.12 -16.20 -15.60
CA GLN A 41 9.03 -14.95 -14.85
C GLN A 41 8.02 -15.08 -13.68
N LYS A 42 6.95 -15.85 -13.85
CA LYS A 42 5.96 -16.14 -12.83
C LYS A 42 6.50 -17.03 -11.69
N PHE A 43 7.49 -17.88 -11.95
CA PHE A 43 8.08 -18.76 -10.95
C PHE A 43 8.97 -17.97 -9.96
N GLN A 44 9.82 -17.06 -10.45
CA GLN A 44 10.66 -16.20 -9.60
C GLN A 44 9.80 -15.22 -8.79
N ASN A 45 8.82 -14.57 -9.43
CA ASN A 45 7.89 -13.67 -8.74
C ASN A 45 7.03 -14.38 -7.70
N LYS A 46 6.59 -15.62 -7.96
CA LYS A 46 5.81 -16.40 -7.03
C LYS A 46 6.60 -16.72 -5.76
N LYS A 47 7.85 -17.19 -5.89
CA LYS A 47 8.71 -17.47 -4.75
C LYS A 47 9.02 -16.19 -3.95
N ALA A 48 9.34 -15.10 -4.62
CA ALA A 48 9.58 -13.82 -3.97
C ALA A 48 8.35 -13.33 -3.19
N LEU A 49 7.15 -13.51 -3.75
CA LEU A 49 5.89 -13.18 -3.09
C LEU A 49 5.64 -14.07 -1.87
N GLU A 50 5.84 -15.38 -1.98
CA GLU A 50 5.67 -16.34 -0.88
C GLU A 50 6.60 -16.01 0.28
N GLU A 51 7.88 -15.75 0.04
CA GLU A 51 8.84 -15.36 1.07
C GLU A 51 8.47 -14.03 1.73
N SER A 52 8.07 -13.06 0.93
CA SER A 52 7.65 -11.74 1.44
C SER A 52 6.37 -11.84 2.29
N GLN A 53 5.39 -12.63 1.87
CA GLN A 53 4.17 -12.86 2.65
C GLN A 53 4.44 -13.65 3.94
N ALA A 54 5.35 -14.63 3.90
CA ALA A 54 5.75 -15.40 5.07
C ALA A 54 6.48 -14.55 6.13
N ALA A 55 7.05 -13.41 5.73
CA ALA A 55 7.71 -12.49 6.66
C ALA A 55 6.72 -11.64 7.48
N ILE A 56 5.45 -11.55 7.08
CA ILE A 56 4.42 -10.80 7.83
C ILE A 56 4.23 -11.46 9.21
N GLY A 57 4.31 -10.65 10.27
CA GLY A 57 4.27 -11.09 11.66
C GLY A 57 5.64 -11.30 12.29
N ASN A 58 6.71 -11.31 11.50
CA ASN A 58 8.06 -11.43 12.03
C ASN A 58 8.50 -10.13 12.73
N GLN A 59 9.22 -10.29 13.84
CA GLN A 59 9.89 -9.20 14.56
C GLN A 59 11.24 -8.93 13.88
N LEU A 60 11.49 -7.68 13.50
CA LEU A 60 12.78 -7.27 12.96
C LEU A 60 13.84 -7.12 14.05
N SER A 61 15.02 -7.64 13.78
CA SER A 61 16.21 -7.44 14.62
C SER A 61 16.67 -5.99 14.62
N ASN A 62 17.40 -5.60 15.68
CA ASN A 62 17.89 -4.23 15.82
C ASN A 62 19.19 -4.00 15.01
N PHE A 63 19.06 -3.88 13.72
CA PHE A 63 20.18 -3.70 12.79
C PHE A 63 20.88 -2.37 12.95
N ARG A 64 22.23 -2.36 12.75
CA ARG A 64 23.01 -1.13 12.62
C ARG A 64 22.92 -0.60 11.20
N LEU A 65 22.57 0.66 11.07
CA LEU A 65 22.39 1.37 9.82
C LEU A 65 23.19 2.66 9.84
N THR A 66 23.38 3.27 8.69
CA THR A 66 24.06 4.56 8.54
C THR A 66 23.13 5.51 7.80
N ASP A 67 22.91 6.71 8.32
CA ASP A 67 22.10 7.73 7.67
C ASP A 67 22.87 8.45 6.55
N ALA A 68 22.18 9.26 5.75
CA ALA A 68 22.76 10.02 4.65
C ALA A 68 23.79 11.08 5.09
N SER A 69 23.91 11.37 6.39
CA SER A 69 24.96 12.23 6.95
C SER A 69 26.22 11.44 7.40
N GLY A 70 26.16 10.12 7.30
CA GLY A 70 27.22 9.22 7.75
C GLY A 70 27.14 8.84 9.24
N ARG A 71 26.07 9.21 9.95
CA ARG A 71 25.87 8.87 11.36
C ARG A 71 25.31 7.47 11.49
N GLY A 72 25.89 6.69 12.40
CA GLY A 72 25.34 5.38 12.77
C GLY A 72 24.07 5.51 13.58
N LEU A 73 23.07 4.68 13.30
CA LEU A 73 21.84 4.53 14.06
C LEU A 73 21.42 3.04 14.09
N LYS A 74 20.48 2.72 14.94
CA LYS A 74 19.88 1.40 14.97
C LYS A 74 18.46 1.43 14.38
N LEU A 75 18.02 0.33 13.77
CA LEU A 75 16.67 0.26 13.21
C LEU A 75 15.60 0.60 14.26
N HIS A 76 15.78 0.16 15.49
CA HIS A 76 14.84 0.42 16.59
C HIS A 76 14.76 1.90 16.99
N ASP A 77 15.76 2.74 16.65
CA ASP A 77 15.70 4.19 16.89
C ASP A 77 14.64 4.87 16.00
N LEU A 78 14.17 4.20 14.92
CA LEU A 78 13.11 4.65 14.04
C LEU A 78 11.72 4.17 14.45
N LEU A 79 11.64 3.30 15.46
CA LEU A 79 10.39 2.72 15.97
C LEU A 79 9.72 3.62 17.02
N GLY A 80 8.71 3.10 17.71
CA GLY A 80 7.84 3.88 18.62
C GLY A 80 6.61 4.45 17.91
N LYS A 81 6.65 4.48 16.59
CA LYS A 81 5.54 4.76 15.67
C LYS A 81 5.69 3.86 14.44
N PRO A 82 4.62 3.65 13.65
CA PRO A 82 4.71 2.84 12.45
C PRO A 82 5.81 3.34 11.50
N LEU A 83 6.50 2.41 10.86
CA LEU A 83 7.58 2.69 9.90
C LEU A 83 7.22 2.09 8.55
N VAL A 84 7.27 2.91 7.50
CA VAL A 84 7.25 2.45 6.10
C VAL A 84 8.70 2.32 5.65
N LEU A 85 9.12 1.11 5.30
CA LEU A 85 10.47 0.80 4.83
C LEU A 85 10.44 0.34 3.38
N SER A 86 11.10 1.07 2.49
CA SER A 86 11.29 0.72 1.08
C SER A 86 12.75 0.44 0.79
N LEU A 87 13.02 -0.58 -0.03
CA LEU A 87 14.36 -0.94 -0.46
C LEU A 87 14.57 -0.49 -1.91
N ILE A 88 15.71 0.14 -2.15
CA ILE A 88 16.14 0.61 -3.48
C ILE A 88 17.61 0.25 -3.72
N TYR A 89 18.07 0.42 -4.95
CA TYR A 89 19.49 0.58 -5.23
C TYR A 89 19.71 1.84 -6.09
N THR A 90 20.71 2.65 -5.75
CA THR A 90 20.87 4.00 -6.33
C THR A 90 21.27 4.00 -7.80
N SER A 91 21.85 2.88 -8.29
CA SER A 91 22.18 2.68 -9.70
C SER A 91 21.01 2.25 -10.59
N CYS A 92 19.80 2.09 -10.02
CA CYS A 92 18.59 1.81 -10.79
C CYS A 92 18.10 3.06 -11.52
N TYR A 93 17.99 2.98 -12.85
CA TYR A 93 17.59 4.14 -13.67
C TYR A 93 16.09 4.19 -13.99
N GLN A 94 15.38 3.10 -13.88
CA GLN A 94 13.98 2.99 -14.33
C GLN A 94 12.99 2.86 -13.15
N THR A 95 12.95 1.74 -12.49
CA THR A 95 11.94 1.37 -11.51
C THR A 95 12.08 2.15 -10.21
N CYS A 96 13.26 2.19 -9.58
CA CYS A 96 13.43 2.84 -8.28
C CYS A 96 13.05 4.32 -8.25
N PRO A 97 13.39 5.14 -9.27
CA PRO A 97 12.94 6.53 -9.33
C PRO A 97 11.41 6.68 -9.43
N VAL A 98 10.75 5.84 -10.21
CA VAL A 98 9.29 5.85 -10.38
C VAL A 98 8.61 5.47 -9.07
N THR A 99 9.00 4.32 -8.51
CA THR A 99 8.46 3.81 -7.24
C THR A 99 8.65 4.80 -6.10
N THR A 100 9.84 5.41 -5.98
CA THR A 100 10.14 6.36 -4.91
C THR A 100 9.28 7.62 -5.01
N ARG A 101 9.13 8.20 -6.20
CA ARG A 101 8.26 9.38 -6.40
C ARG A 101 6.80 9.04 -6.16
N TYR A 102 6.36 7.85 -6.60
CA TYR A 102 4.99 7.41 -6.35
C TYR A 102 4.75 7.19 -4.85
N LEU A 103 5.65 6.49 -4.17
CA LEU A 103 5.60 6.31 -2.72
C LEU A 103 5.56 7.67 -1.99
N ALA A 104 6.33 8.66 -2.45
CA ALA A 104 6.31 10.00 -1.87
C ALA A 104 4.93 10.66 -2.00
N SER A 105 4.27 10.52 -3.14
CA SER A 105 2.92 11.04 -3.33
C SER A 105 1.90 10.38 -2.41
N VAL A 106 1.98 9.06 -2.24
CA VAL A 106 1.09 8.30 -1.34
C VAL A 106 1.37 8.64 0.13
N VAL A 107 2.64 8.78 0.52
CA VAL A 107 3.05 9.21 1.87
C VAL A 107 2.49 10.59 2.20
N GLU A 108 2.49 11.52 1.24
CA GLU A 108 1.92 12.86 1.45
C GLU A 108 0.40 12.80 1.69
N LYS A 109 -0.32 11.96 0.94
CA LYS A 109 -1.76 11.70 1.19
C LYS A 109 -1.99 11.06 2.56
N ALA A 110 -1.16 10.08 2.93
CA ALA A 110 -1.21 9.46 4.25
C ALA A 110 -0.98 10.48 5.37
N ARG A 111 0.00 11.38 5.22
CA ARG A 111 0.27 12.44 6.20
C ARG A 111 -0.88 13.44 6.35
N LYS A 112 -1.52 13.83 5.24
CA LYS A 112 -2.72 14.68 5.28
C LYS A 112 -3.87 14.00 6.01
N ALA A 113 -4.08 12.70 5.80
CA ALA A 113 -5.17 11.95 6.43
C ALA A 113 -4.90 11.63 7.91
N LEU A 114 -3.68 11.23 8.25
CA LEU A 114 -3.34 10.63 9.54
C LEU A 114 -2.54 11.56 10.46
N GLY A 115 -1.87 12.58 9.91
CA GLY A 115 -0.97 13.49 10.59
C GLY A 115 0.50 13.30 10.21
N HIS A 116 1.25 14.41 10.15
CA HIS A 116 2.62 14.44 9.61
C HIS A 116 3.63 13.61 10.41
N ASP A 117 3.50 13.54 11.73
CA ASP A 117 4.46 12.90 12.63
C ASP A 117 4.00 11.52 13.14
N LYS A 118 2.89 11.01 12.63
CA LYS A 118 2.27 9.78 13.15
C LYS A 118 2.95 8.50 12.69
N PHE A 119 3.79 8.58 11.65
CA PHE A 119 4.61 7.46 11.16
C PHE A 119 5.92 7.96 10.56
N SER A 120 6.91 7.08 10.50
CA SER A 120 8.21 7.33 9.85
C SER A 120 8.25 6.69 8.47
N VAL A 121 9.11 7.22 7.60
CA VAL A 121 9.42 6.63 6.30
C VAL A 121 10.92 6.47 6.18
N ALA A 122 11.36 5.30 5.78
CA ALA A 122 12.77 5.01 5.51
C ALA A 122 12.96 4.41 4.12
N ILE A 123 14.03 4.83 3.47
CA ILE A 123 14.52 4.23 2.23
C ILE A 123 15.91 3.68 2.52
N LEU A 124 16.09 2.38 2.30
CA LEU A 124 17.36 1.69 2.49
C LEU A 124 17.94 1.26 1.14
N GLY A 125 19.16 1.68 0.88
CA GLY A 125 19.97 1.14 -0.23
C GLY A 125 20.40 -0.28 0.08
N PHE A 126 20.07 -1.24 -0.81
CA PHE A 126 20.42 -2.65 -0.58
C PHE A 126 21.67 -3.10 -1.37
N ASP A 127 22.16 -2.32 -2.32
CA ASP A 127 23.47 -2.55 -2.94
C ASP A 127 24.58 -1.97 -2.05
N SER A 128 25.04 -2.78 -1.10
CA SER A 128 26.07 -2.34 -0.13
C SER A 128 27.37 -1.84 -0.74
N GLN A 129 27.63 -2.11 -2.03
CA GLN A 129 28.83 -1.63 -2.74
C GLN A 129 28.65 -0.23 -3.33
N ALA A 130 27.43 0.08 -3.80
CA ALA A 130 27.13 1.34 -4.48
C ALA A 130 26.33 2.32 -3.59
N ASP A 131 25.47 1.82 -2.71
CA ASP A 131 24.51 2.62 -1.93
C ASP A 131 25.16 3.22 -0.66
N SER A 132 26.24 3.98 -0.84
CA SER A 132 26.87 4.73 0.24
C SER A 132 25.93 5.83 0.79
N PRO A 133 26.19 6.37 2.01
CA PRO A 133 25.45 7.50 2.53
C PRO A 133 25.38 8.69 1.56
N GLN A 134 26.46 8.96 0.83
CA GLN A 134 26.53 10.02 -0.17
C GLN A 134 25.66 9.71 -1.40
N ALA A 135 25.66 8.45 -1.86
CA ALA A 135 24.83 8.01 -2.97
C ALA A 135 23.33 8.12 -2.59
N MET A 136 22.96 7.71 -1.38
CA MET A 136 21.60 7.85 -0.86
C MET A 136 21.17 9.32 -0.76
N LYS A 137 22.04 10.20 -0.29
CA LYS A 137 21.79 11.65 -0.25
C LYS A 137 21.57 12.23 -1.65
N TYR A 138 22.42 11.86 -2.60
CA TYR A 138 22.31 12.31 -3.99
C TYR A 138 21.01 11.79 -4.63
N PHE A 139 20.67 10.52 -4.40
CA PHE A 139 19.42 9.92 -4.87
C PHE A 139 18.20 10.70 -4.34
N ALA A 140 18.16 10.99 -3.05
CA ALA A 140 17.07 11.73 -2.44
C ALA A 140 16.89 13.13 -3.04
N LYS A 141 18.02 13.86 -3.21
CA LYS A 141 18.02 15.18 -3.85
C LYS A 141 17.49 15.12 -5.27
N LYS A 142 18.00 14.17 -6.06
CA LYS A 142 17.62 13.99 -7.46
C LYS A 142 16.12 13.67 -7.62
N HIS A 143 15.50 13.00 -6.64
CA HIS A 143 14.11 12.55 -6.71
C HIS A 143 13.15 13.35 -5.84
N GLY A 144 13.60 14.44 -5.20
CA GLY A 144 12.76 15.38 -4.45
C GLY A 144 12.16 14.79 -3.17
N ILE A 145 12.86 13.85 -2.53
CA ILE A 145 12.43 13.21 -1.28
C ILE A 145 13.22 13.68 -0.06
N GLU A 146 13.83 14.83 -0.12
CA GLU A 146 14.55 15.47 0.99
C GLU A 146 13.56 16.03 2.04
N ASN A 147 12.71 15.19 2.59
CA ASN A 147 11.77 15.59 3.63
C ASN A 147 12.36 15.29 5.02
N ALA A 148 12.15 16.18 6.00
CA ALA A 148 12.64 16.02 7.36
C ALA A 148 12.22 14.70 8.04
N ASN A 149 11.09 14.10 7.60
CA ASN A 149 10.58 12.84 8.14
C ASN A 149 10.95 11.60 7.28
N TRP A 150 11.91 11.72 6.36
CA TRP A 150 12.42 10.60 5.58
C TRP A 150 13.83 10.23 6.05
N HIS A 151 14.02 8.95 6.35
CA HIS A 151 15.31 8.39 6.73
C HIS A 151 15.94 7.72 5.50
N LEU A 152 17.08 8.24 5.05
CA LEU A 152 17.83 7.70 3.94
C LEU A 152 18.95 6.86 4.53
N LEU A 153 18.96 5.57 4.28
CA LEU A 153 19.74 4.61 5.01
C LEU A 153 20.64 3.80 4.08
N SER A 154 21.79 3.43 4.59
CA SER A 154 22.71 2.44 4.01
C SER A 154 23.19 1.49 5.10
N ALA A 155 23.72 0.34 4.71
CA ALA A 155 24.31 -0.62 5.64
C ALA A 155 25.38 -1.46 4.96
N ASP A 156 26.20 -2.17 5.78
CA ASP A 156 27.14 -3.15 5.27
C ASP A 156 26.45 -4.40 4.69
N SER A 157 27.19 -5.15 3.87
CA SER A 157 26.66 -6.34 3.17
C SER A 157 26.10 -7.41 4.11
N LYS A 158 26.67 -7.60 5.30
CA LYS A 158 26.18 -8.56 6.28
C LYS A 158 24.84 -8.13 6.84
N THR A 159 24.69 -6.86 7.18
CA THR A 159 23.45 -6.26 7.67
C THR A 159 22.36 -6.30 6.58
N ILE A 160 22.67 -5.91 5.33
CA ILE A 160 21.73 -6.00 4.21
C ILE A 160 21.23 -7.43 4.03
N LYS A 161 22.12 -8.40 3.98
CA LYS A 161 21.74 -9.81 3.81
C LYS A 161 20.84 -10.33 4.94
N ALA A 162 21.09 -9.94 6.17
CA ALA A 162 20.26 -10.35 7.31
C ALA A 162 18.90 -9.64 7.31
N LEU A 163 18.88 -8.33 7.11
CA LEU A 163 17.66 -7.52 7.09
C LEU A 163 16.73 -7.92 5.93
N THR A 164 17.27 -8.10 4.72
CA THR A 164 16.46 -8.52 3.57
C THR A 164 15.87 -9.91 3.77
N LYS A 165 16.59 -10.82 4.42
CA LYS A 165 16.07 -12.13 4.80
C LYS A 165 14.90 -12.02 5.78
N GLU A 166 15.01 -11.19 6.82
CA GLU A 166 13.92 -10.99 7.79
C GLU A 166 12.71 -10.30 7.17
N LEU A 167 12.91 -9.40 6.20
CA LEU A 167 11.86 -8.74 5.44
C LEU A 167 11.19 -9.64 4.38
N GLY A 168 11.75 -10.82 4.11
CA GLY A 168 11.33 -11.65 2.98
C GLY A 168 11.59 -11.01 1.63
N PHE A 169 12.60 -10.14 1.53
CA PHE A 169 12.96 -9.45 0.29
C PHE A 169 14.03 -10.24 -0.45
N LEU A 170 13.62 -10.93 -1.52
CA LEU A 170 14.54 -11.65 -2.40
C LEU A 170 15.01 -10.75 -3.52
N PHE A 171 16.32 -10.74 -3.75
CA PHE A 171 16.96 -10.08 -4.88
C PHE A 171 18.11 -10.91 -5.44
N PHE A 172 18.34 -10.81 -6.74
CA PHE A 172 19.37 -11.54 -7.46
C PHE A 172 20.15 -10.61 -8.37
N THR A 173 21.45 -10.77 -8.46
CA THR A 173 22.26 -10.00 -9.41
C THR A 173 21.88 -10.40 -10.83
N SER A 174 21.67 -9.41 -11.71
CA SER A 174 21.37 -9.58 -13.13
C SER A 174 22.23 -8.66 -13.99
N PRO A 175 22.33 -8.89 -15.30
CA PRO A 175 23.11 -8.02 -16.20
C PRO A 175 22.67 -6.54 -16.19
N SER A 176 21.42 -6.27 -15.83
CA SER A 176 20.85 -4.92 -15.75
C SER A 176 20.81 -4.34 -14.32
N GLY A 177 21.49 -4.98 -13.36
CA GLY A 177 21.51 -4.60 -11.95
C GLY A 177 20.99 -5.70 -11.05
N PHE A 178 19.79 -5.57 -10.52
CA PHE A 178 19.18 -6.57 -9.65
C PHE A 178 17.77 -6.88 -10.07
N ASP A 179 17.45 -8.18 -10.15
CA ASP A 179 16.07 -8.66 -10.27
C ASP A 179 15.49 -8.82 -8.87
N HIS A 180 14.41 -8.12 -8.59
CA HIS A 180 13.68 -8.18 -7.32
C HIS A 180 12.23 -7.79 -7.50
N MET A 181 11.38 -8.21 -6.57
CA MET A 181 10.03 -7.69 -6.50
C MET A 181 10.02 -6.32 -5.84
N VAL A 182 9.30 -5.36 -6.44
CA VAL A 182 9.11 -4.04 -5.83
C VAL A 182 8.17 -4.18 -4.64
N GLN A 183 8.67 -3.88 -3.44
CA GLN A 183 7.88 -3.91 -2.22
C GLN A 183 8.23 -2.77 -1.26
N ALA A 184 7.23 -2.36 -0.47
CA ALA A 184 7.39 -1.53 0.71
C ALA A 184 6.80 -2.27 1.91
N SER A 185 7.55 -2.30 3.02
CA SER A 185 7.14 -2.97 4.25
C SER A 185 6.56 -1.96 5.24
N ILE A 186 5.38 -2.24 5.78
CA ILE A 186 4.79 -1.47 6.87
C ILE A 186 5.08 -2.24 8.16
N ILE A 187 5.82 -1.59 9.06
CA ILE A 187 6.31 -2.14 10.31
C ILE A 187 5.61 -1.40 11.46
N ASP A 188 5.13 -2.11 12.44
CA ASP A 188 4.46 -1.50 13.59
C ASP A 188 5.45 -0.81 14.54
N ALA A 189 4.93 -0.11 15.54
CA ALA A 189 5.73 0.62 16.52
C ALA A 189 6.68 -0.26 17.35
N LYS A 190 6.47 -1.59 17.35
CA LYS A 190 7.29 -2.57 18.07
C LYS A 190 8.32 -3.25 17.16
N GLY A 191 8.30 -2.97 15.85
CA GLY A 191 9.21 -3.58 14.87
C GLY A 191 8.69 -4.87 14.23
N VAL A 192 7.39 -5.15 14.35
CA VAL A 192 6.76 -6.31 13.70
C VAL A 192 6.33 -5.91 12.29
N ILE A 193 6.64 -6.73 11.30
CA ILE A 193 6.17 -6.55 9.93
C ILE A 193 4.64 -6.73 9.89
N TYR A 194 3.92 -5.65 9.66
CA TYR A 194 2.45 -5.65 9.69
C TYR A 194 1.83 -5.95 8.34
N ARG A 195 2.39 -5.36 7.27
CA ARG A 195 1.89 -5.52 5.89
C ARG A 195 3.02 -5.32 4.88
N GLN A 196 2.91 -6.02 3.75
CA GLN A 196 3.74 -5.78 2.56
C GLN A 196 2.89 -5.15 1.46
N VAL A 197 3.42 -4.15 0.77
CA VAL A 197 2.79 -3.47 -0.36
C VAL A 197 3.66 -3.69 -1.60
N TYR A 198 3.05 -4.10 -2.72
CA TYR A 198 3.76 -4.53 -3.91
C TYR A 198 3.47 -3.66 -5.12
N GLY A 199 4.47 -3.56 -6.00
CA GLY A 199 4.37 -2.90 -7.30
C GLY A 199 4.98 -1.50 -7.32
N GLU A 200 5.31 -1.05 -8.52
CA GLU A 200 5.84 0.31 -8.77
C GLU A 200 4.78 1.37 -8.50
N ILE A 201 3.56 1.05 -8.90
CA ILE A 201 2.34 1.83 -8.68
C ILE A 201 1.33 0.89 -8.04
N PHE A 202 0.76 1.27 -6.93
CA PHE A 202 -0.21 0.50 -6.16
C PHE A 202 -1.37 1.40 -5.72
N ASN A 203 -2.52 0.81 -5.40
CA ASN A 203 -3.65 1.59 -4.90
C ASN A 203 -3.31 2.22 -3.55
N THR A 204 -3.51 3.53 -3.42
CA THR A 204 -3.23 4.33 -2.21
C THR A 204 -3.69 3.66 -0.90
N PRO A 205 -4.90 3.06 -0.81
CA PRO A 205 -5.36 2.36 0.38
C PRO A 205 -4.47 1.20 0.84
N LEU A 206 -3.75 0.52 -0.05
CA LEU A 206 -2.86 -0.58 0.33
C LEU A 206 -1.76 -0.17 1.31
N LEU A 207 -1.35 1.11 1.28
CA LEU A 207 -0.40 1.68 2.22
C LEU A 207 -1.12 2.41 3.36
N VAL A 208 -2.15 3.19 3.06
CA VAL A 208 -2.76 4.12 4.02
C VAL A 208 -3.67 3.40 5.02
N GLU A 209 -4.45 2.41 4.60
CA GLU A 209 -5.33 1.67 5.53
C GLU A 209 -4.56 0.92 6.63
N PRO A 210 -3.48 0.15 6.33
CA PRO A 210 -2.66 -0.43 7.40
C PRO A 210 -2.04 0.59 8.35
N LEU A 211 -1.58 1.74 7.84
CA LEU A 211 -1.08 2.82 8.70
C LEU A 211 -2.20 3.41 9.58
N LYS A 212 -3.39 3.61 9.01
CA LYS A 212 -4.58 4.06 9.73
C LYS A 212 -4.97 3.10 10.85
N GLU A 213 -4.96 1.79 10.58
CA GLU A 213 -5.19 0.75 11.58
C GLU A 213 -4.17 0.81 12.72
N LEU A 214 -2.88 0.96 12.41
CA LEU A 214 -1.80 1.02 13.41
C LEU A 214 -1.85 2.29 14.26
N ILE A 215 -2.26 3.42 13.68
CA ILE A 215 -2.25 4.74 14.32
C ILE A 215 -3.54 4.99 15.11
N LEU A 216 -4.70 4.68 14.53
CA LEU A 216 -6.01 5.03 15.05
C LEU A 216 -6.78 3.83 15.60
N GLY A 217 -6.61 2.64 15.02
CA GLY A 217 -7.36 1.43 15.35
C GLY A 217 -6.86 0.69 16.59
N ARG A 218 -5.62 0.93 17.04
CA ARG A 218 -5.03 0.26 18.23
C ARG A 218 -5.01 1.21 19.43
N PRO A 219 -5.45 0.77 20.62
CA PRO A 219 -5.31 1.54 21.86
C PRO A 219 -3.82 1.81 22.12
N GLN A 220 -3.47 3.07 22.36
CA GLN A 220 -2.11 3.46 22.73
C GLN A 220 -1.97 3.44 24.27
N PRO A 221 -0.86 2.91 24.83
CA PRO A 221 -0.74 2.67 26.28
C PRO A 221 -0.90 3.89 27.18
N ASN A 222 -0.73 5.10 26.65
CA ASN A 222 -0.75 6.35 27.42
C ASN A 222 -1.86 7.32 26.98
N GLN A 223 -2.93 6.84 26.35
CA GLN A 223 -4.02 7.71 25.91
C GLN A 223 -5.14 7.77 26.97
N THR A 224 -5.73 8.95 27.13
CA THR A 224 -6.96 9.11 27.90
C THR A 224 -8.14 8.49 27.16
N LEU A 225 -9.20 8.09 27.90
CA LEU A 225 -10.43 7.56 27.29
C LEU A 225 -11.01 8.46 26.19
N LEU A 226 -10.90 9.78 26.37
CA LEU A 226 -11.37 10.76 25.39
C LEU A 226 -10.52 10.74 24.11
N SER A 227 -9.20 10.66 24.22
CA SER A 227 -8.33 10.60 23.04
C SER A 227 -8.49 9.27 22.27
N ASP A 228 -8.73 8.17 22.98
CA ASP A 228 -9.04 6.89 22.34
C ASP A 228 -10.39 6.94 21.59
N LEU A 229 -11.40 7.55 22.18
CA LEU A 229 -12.68 7.77 21.52
C LEU A 229 -12.55 8.66 20.27
N ILE A 230 -11.80 9.76 20.35
CA ILE A 230 -11.54 10.65 19.20
C ILE A 230 -10.82 9.89 18.08
N ASN A 231 -9.82 9.07 18.41
CA ASN A 231 -9.10 8.25 17.43
C ASN A 231 -10.02 7.22 16.76
N LYS A 232 -10.91 6.58 17.52
CA LYS A 232 -11.91 5.65 16.96
C LYS A 232 -12.88 6.36 16.02
N VAL A 233 -13.41 7.51 16.42
CA VAL A 233 -14.27 8.32 15.55
C VAL A 233 -13.53 8.70 14.27
N ARG A 234 -12.30 9.18 14.37
CA ARG A 234 -11.46 9.52 13.21
C ARG A 234 -11.19 8.30 12.32
N PHE A 235 -10.95 7.15 12.92
CA PHE A 235 -10.75 5.89 12.19
C PHE A 235 -11.97 5.55 11.32
N PHE A 236 -13.18 5.60 11.89
CA PHE A 236 -14.41 5.26 11.16
C PHE A 236 -14.83 6.33 10.16
N CYS A 237 -14.60 7.61 10.46
CA CYS A 237 -15.05 8.72 9.62
C CYS A 237 -14.04 9.16 8.54
N THR A 238 -12.83 8.58 8.48
CA THR A 238 -11.86 8.88 7.42
C THR A 238 -11.98 7.86 6.30
N ASN A 239 -12.64 8.25 5.20
CA ASN A 239 -12.92 7.40 4.05
C ASN A 239 -12.07 7.78 2.83
N TYR A 240 -11.69 6.77 2.05
CA TYR A 240 -10.99 6.93 0.79
C TYR A 240 -11.98 7.20 -0.34
N ASP A 241 -11.72 8.24 -1.12
CA ASP A 241 -12.44 8.55 -2.36
C ASP A 241 -11.60 8.15 -3.57
N PRO A 242 -12.00 7.10 -4.32
CA PRO A 242 -11.28 6.65 -5.50
C PRO A 242 -11.24 7.69 -6.64
N ALA A 243 -12.23 8.56 -6.74
CA ALA A 243 -12.32 9.54 -7.83
C ALA A 243 -11.28 10.65 -7.69
N SER A 244 -11.01 11.08 -6.46
CA SER A 244 -10.00 12.11 -6.16
C SER A 244 -8.66 11.52 -5.68
N ASP A 245 -8.56 10.19 -5.55
CA ASP A 245 -7.42 9.47 -4.95
C ASP A 245 -6.95 10.15 -3.65
N SER A 246 -7.92 10.45 -2.77
CA SER A 246 -7.66 11.18 -1.51
C SER A 246 -8.52 10.68 -0.36
N TYR A 247 -8.13 11.05 0.87
CA TYR A 247 -8.87 10.74 2.07
C TYR A 247 -9.64 11.96 2.56
N HIS A 248 -10.94 11.78 2.79
CA HIS A 248 -11.84 12.81 3.33
C HIS A 248 -12.45 12.36 4.64
N PHE A 249 -12.70 13.34 5.52
CA PHE A 249 -13.48 13.09 6.72
C PHE A 249 -14.96 13.13 6.39
N ASP A 250 -15.66 12.02 6.66
CA ASP A 250 -17.09 11.87 6.41
C ASP A 250 -17.90 12.38 7.60
N TYR A 251 -18.63 13.45 7.35
CA TYR A 251 -19.52 14.08 8.35
C TYR A 251 -20.93 13.49 8.40
N SER A 252 -21.27 12.52 7.54
CA SER A 252 -22.64 12.00 7.39
C SER A 252 -23.19 11.44 8.70
N LEU A 253 -22.37 10.75 9.48
CA LEU A 253 -22.74 10.23 10.80
C LEU A 253 -23.14 11.34 11.78
N PHE A 254 -22.40 12.44 11.82
CA PHE A 254 -22.70 13.58 12.69
C PHE A 254 -23.97 14.30 12.26
N ILE A 255 -24.17 14.47 10.94
CA ILE A 255 -25.39 15.05 10.38
C ILE A 255 -26.58 14.16 10.70
N GLY A 256 -26.46 12.84 10.54
CA GLY A 256 -27.51 11.87 10.89
C GLY A 256 -27.86 11.90 12.38
N MET A 257 -26.87 11.94 13.26
CA MET A 257 -27.08 12.07 14.71
C MET A 257 -27.76 13.39 15.08
N PHE A 258 -27.39 14.50 14.45
CA PHE A 258 -27.97 15.82 14.68
C PHE A 258 -29.45 15.85 14.27
N ILE A 259 -29.78 15.36 13.07
CA ILE A 259 -31.15 15.27 12.58
C ILE A 259 -31.98 14.34 13.49
N GLY A 260 -31.47 13.16 13.83
CA GLY A 260 -32.13 12.22 14.73
C GLY A 260 -32.37 12.84 16.12
N GLY A 261 -31.39 13.56 16.66
CA GLY A 261 -31.51 14.29 17.93
C GLY A 261 -32.65 15.34 17.89
N ILE A 262 -32.73 16.13 16.82
CA ILE A 262 -33.83 17.10 16.64
C ILE A 262 -35.17 16.41 16.62
N ILE A 263 -35.33 15.30 15.89
CA ILE A 263 -36.58 14.55 15.82
C ILE A 263 -36.98 14.05 17.20
N VAL A 264 -36.04 13.48 17.97
CA VAL A 264 -36.34 13.00 19.34
C VAL A 264 -36.78 14.16 20.24
N VAL A 265 -36.13 15.30 20.19
CA VAL A 265 -36.47 16.49 20.96
C VAL A 265 -37.88 16.98 20.61
N LEU A 266 -38.22 17.04 19.32
CA LEU A 266 -39.56 17.42 18.85
C LEU A 266 -40.62 16.46 19.35
N ILE A 267 -40.36 15.16 19.32
CA ILE A 267 -41.30 14.14 19.86
C ILE A 267 -41.50 14.35 21.37
N ILE A 268 -40.43 14.57 22.13
CA ILE A 268 -40.52 14.80 23.57
C ILE A 268 -41.33 16.07 23.86
N ILE A 269 -41.08 17.17 23.14
CA ILE A 269 -41.87 18.42 23.30
C ILE A 269 -43.34 18.19 22.96
N PHE A 270 -43.60 17.45 21.87
CA PHE A 270 -45.00 17.12 21.50
C PHE A 270 -45.68 16.31 22.57
N LEU A 271 -45.08 15.23 23.06
CA LEU A 271 -45.65 14.37 24.10
C LEU A 271 -45.84 15.13 25.42
N TRP A 272 -44.89 16.00 25.78
CA TRP A 272 -45.02 16.81 26.98
C TRP A 272 -46.15 17.83 26.89
N LYS A 273 -46.31 18.46 25.71
CA LYS A 273 -47.43 19.38 25.46
C LYS A 273 -48.77 18.67 25.51
N GLU A 274 -48.86 17.46 24.93
CA GLU A 274 -50.11 16.65 24.97
C GLU A 274 -50.44 16.18 26.39
N TYR A 275 -49.42 15.73 27.14
CA TYR A 275 -49.56 15.36 28.54
C TYR A 275 -50.06 16.52 29.42
N ARG A 276 -49.55 17.74 29.17
CA ARG A 276 -50.04 18.92 29.86
C ARG A 276 -51.52 19.26 29.52
N ARG A 277 -51.90 19.10 28.25
CA ARG A 277 -53.27 19.32 27.79
C ARG A 277 -54.25 18.31 28.39
N SER A 278 -53.84 17.08 28.59
CA SER A 278 -54.70 16.04 29.17
C SER A 278 -54.92 16.18 30.68
N LYS A 279 -54.13 17.04 31.36
CA LYS A 279 -54.28 17.34 32.81
C LYS A 279 -54.95 18.68 33.12
N ALA A 280 -55.21 19.50 32.12
CA ALA A 280 -55.97 20.74 32.22
C ALA A 280 -57.42 20.52 31.81
#